data_c037cf394c00d276e2ff3afe8795c6cb
#
_entry.id   c037cf394c00d276e2ff3afe8795c6cb
#
_cell.length_a   1.000
_cell.length_b   1.000
_cell.length_c   1.000
_cell.angle_alpha   90.00
_cell.angle_beta   90.00
_cell.angle_gamma   90.00
#
_symmetry.space_group_name_H-M   'P 1'
#
loop_
_entity.id
_entity.type
_entity.pdbx_description
1 polymer ?
#
loop_
_entity_poly.entity_id
_entity_poly.type
_entity_poly.pdbx_seq_one_letter_code
_entity_poly.pdbx_strand_id
1 'polypeptide(L)'
;MDPVWRDWLLTWPLLLFFFAIGQELRIEISHHADRRHLIAPVLAAAGGMAVPAIIYLGLSLFTSAPKSGWGIPMATDLPFVLIALAIFPQHLQKRLRIFLLSLAIADDIGSIIVLGVVTSSKGGIHPTIIGATLGLLWGARGHSVMKKIGYYFALPIFLIASVSTTYEFSWKAIHNPLVWELITSRMIGKPIGILLGALLGYAILRMGHEHVMRLKVREIVIAGFIATFGLDIALIFANVALQTSAEKSLAIMGILLTIPVSIAGVLFARYFLTKATAA
;
A
#
# COMPACT_ATOMS: atom_id res chain seq x y z
N MET A 1 -28.41 -5.47 9.07
CA MET A 1 -27.63 -6.67 8.68
C MET A 1 -27.14 -7.32 9.98
N ASP A 2 -27.40 -8.61 10.19
CA ASP A 2 -26.98 -9.29 11.41
C ASP A 2 -25.46 -9.20 11.60
N PRO A 3 -24.97 -8.94 12.83
CA PRO A 3 -23.54 -8.80 13.10
C PRO A 3 -22.70 -9.98 12.61
N VAL A 4 -23.23 -11.19 12.68
CA VAL A 4 -22.58 -12.43 12.24
C VAL A 4 -22.28 -12.44 10.74
N TRP A 5 -23.23 -12.04 9.91
CA TRP A 5 -23.04 -11.99 8.45
C TRP A 5 -22.05 -10.92 8.03
N ARG A 6 -22.07 -9.78 8.73
CA ARG A 6 -21.10 -8.69 8.50
C ARG A 6 -19.67 -9.15 8.76
N ASP A 7 -19.44 -9.77 9.91
CA ASP A 7 -18.10 -10.26 10.27
C ASP A 7 -17.64 -11.35 9.32
N TRP A 8 -18.55 -12.21 8.85
CA TRP A 8 -18.27 -13.22 7.84
C TRP A 8 -17.83 -12.59 6.52
N LEU A 9 -18.58 -11.63 5.99
CA LEU A 9 -18.30 -10.96 4.72
C LEU A 9 -16.99 -10.14 4.76
N LEU A 10 -16.56 -9.70 5.94
CA LEU A 10 -15.29 -8.99 6.12
C LEU A 10 -14.11 -9.96 6.34
N THR A 11 -14.35 -11.15 6.86
CA THR A 11 -13.27 -12.07 7.28
C THR A 11 -12.83 -13.04 6.17
N TRP A 12 -13.80 -13.74 5.56
CA TRP A 12 -13.49 -14.77 4.57
C TRP A 12 -12.79 -14.27 3.30
N PRO A 13 -13.24 -13.15 2.71
CA PRO A 13 -12.55 -12.62 1.55
C PRO A 13 -11.09 -12.25 1.85
N LEU A 14 -10.84 -11.67 3.03
CA LEU A 14 -9.50 -11.33 3.46
C LEU A 14 -8.59 -12.56 3.58
N LEU A 15 -9.09 -13.64 4.18
CA LEU A 15 -8.31 -14.88 4.32
C LEU A 15 -7.88 -15.41 2.94
N LEU A 16 -8.81 -15.47 1.98
CA LEU A 16 -8.52 -15.94 0.61
C LEU A 16 -7.58 -15.01 -0.15
N PHE A 17 -7.79 -13.71 -0.03
CA PHE A 17 -6.94 -12.70 -0.66
C PHE A 17 -5.51 -12.78 -0.13
N PHE A 18 -5.34 -12.80 1.20
CA PHE A 18 -4.01 -12.90 1.79
C PHE A 18 -3.35 -14.27 1.60
N PHE A 19 -4.14 -15.34 1.44
CA PHE A 19 -3.61 -16.62 1.00
C PHE A 19 -2.96 -16.51 -0.39
N ALA A 20 -3.61 -15.85 -1.34
CA ALA A 20 -3.04 -15.60 -2.67
C ALA A 20 -1.76 -14.75 -2.59
N ILE A 21 -1.75 -13.69 -1.77
CA ILE A 21 -0.54 -12.87 -1.51
C ILE A 21 0.58 -13.72 -0.90
N GLY A 22 0.29 -14.57 0.07
CA GLY A 22 1.28 -15.47 0.67
C GLY A 22 1.92 -16.42 -0.33
N GLN A 23 1.13 -16.95 -1.29
CA GLN A 23 1.66 -17.75 -2.39
C GLN A 23 2.54 -16.91 -3.34
N GLU A 24 2.11 -15.69 -3.68
CA GLU A 24 2.88 -14.77 -4.53
C GLU A 24 4.23 -14.44 -3.90
N LEU A 25 4.23 -14.14 -2.60
CA LEU A 25 5.44 -13.94 -1.81
C LEU A 25 6.39 -15.14 -1.85
N ARG A 26 5.87 -16.37 -1.71
CA ARG A 26 6.69 -17.60 -1.79
C ARG A 26 7.37 -17.73 -3.14
N ILE A 27 6.64 -17.45 -4.21
CA ILE A 27 7.15 -17.52 -5.58
C ILE A 27 8.26 -16.46 -5.75
N GLU A 28 8.02 -15.23 -5.34
CA GLU A 28 8.97 -14.13 -5.47
C GLU A 28 10.27 -14.41 -4.71
N ILE A 29 10.20 -14.87 -3.46
CA ILE A 29 11.38 -15.24 -2.66
C ILE A 29 12.18 -16.37 -3.34
N SER A 30 11.51 -17.31 -4.04
CA SER A 30 12.17 -18.45 -4.67
C SER A 30 12.81 -18.12 -6.01
N HIS A 31 12.35 -17.07 -6.71
CA HIS A 31 12.84 -16.73 -8.06
C HIS A 31 14.03 -15.76 -8.11
N HIS A 32 14.29 -15.03 -7.03
CA HIS A 32 15.39 -14.05 -7.02
C HIS A 32 16.72 -14.67 -6.59
N ALA A 33 17.54 -15.07 -7.58
CA ALA A 33 18.90 -15.54 -7.36
C ALA A 33 19.86 -14.42 -6.93
N ASP A 34 19.63 -13.17 -7.36
CA ASP A 34 20.43 -12.00 -6.99
C ASP A 34 19.61 -11.02 -6.13
N ARG A 35 19.75 -11.13 -4.81
CA ARG A 35 19.01 -10.34 -3.82
C ARG A 35 19.45 -8.87 -3.77
N ARG A 36 20.55 -8.51 -4.42
CA ARG A 36 21.14 -7.15 -4.33
C ARG A 36 20.30 -6.11 -5.04
N HIS A 37 19.64 -6.49 -6.15
CA HIS A 37 18.70 -5.61 -6.86
C HIS A 37 17.48 -5.23 -6.03
N LEU A 38 17.17 -5.98 -4.97
CA LEU A 38 16.02 -5.72 -4.10
C LEU A 38 16.32 -4.71 -2.99
N ILE A 39 17.59 -4.40 -2.69
CA ILE A 39 17.95 -3.52 -1.56
C ILE A 39 17.30 -2.14 -1.71
N ALA A 40 17.41 -1.51 -2.87
CA ALA A 40 16.83 -0.19 -3.09
C ALA A 40 15.29 -0.19 -3.07
N PRO A 41 14.56 -1.11 -3.74
CA PRO A 41 13.11 -1.22 -3.61
C PRO A 41 12.62 -1.54 -2.19
N VAL A 42 13.30 -2.43 -1.45
CA VAL A 42 12.93 -2.80 -0.08
C VAL A 42 13.09 -1.62 0.88
N LEU A 43 14.20 -0.88 0.80
CA LEU A 43 14.40 0.32 1.60
C LEU A 43 13.46 1.46 1.16
N ALA A 44 13.12 1.54 -0.11
CA ALA A 44 12.11 2.46 -0.62
C ALA A 44 10.72 2.13 -0.06
N ALA A 45 10.34 0.85 0.01
CA ALA A 45 9.09 0.41 0.65
C ALA A 45 9.09 0.74 2.15
N ALA A 46 10.16 0.42 2.86
CA ALA A 46 10.28 0.77 4.27
C ALA A 46 10.16 2.28 4.52
N GLY A 47 10.80 3.12 3.70
CA GLY A 47 10.64 4.56 3.73
C GLY A 47 9.22 5.01 3.38
N GLY A 48 8.63 4.40 2.33
CA GLY A 48 7.26 4.66 1.88
C GLY A 48 6.18 4.24 2.88
N MET A 49 6.50 3.38 3.84
CA MET A 49 5.64 3.05 4.99
C MET A 49 5.92 3.98 6.19
N ALA A 50 7.19 4.13 6.56
CA ALA A 50 7.58 4.85 7.77
C ALA A 50 7.26 6.35 7.70
N VAL A 51 7.58 7.03 6.58
CA VAL A 51 7.40 8.48 6.48
C VAL A 51 5.93 8.91 6.50
N PRO A 52 4.97 8.26 5.77
CA PRO A 52 3.56 8.56 5.94
C PRO A 52 3.05 8.35 7.36
N ALA A 53 3.49 7.27 8.02
CA ALA A 53 3.13 6.99 9.42
C ALA A 53 3.62 8.09 10.37
N ILE A 54 4.87 8.52 10.21
CA ILE A 54 5.46 9.60 11.03
C ILE A 54 4.74 10.93 10.79
N ILE A 55 4.42 11.27 9.53
CA ILE A 55 3.68 12.50 9.21
C ILE A 55 2.28 12.44 9.82
N TYR A 56 1.58 11.31 9.68
CA TYR A 56 0.26 11.13 10.28
C TYR A 56 0.30 11.29 11.80
N LEU A 57 1.22 10.60 12.48
CA LEU A 57 1.38 10.73 13.92
C LEU A 57 1.76 12.16 14.35
N GLY A 58 2.60 12.82 13.57
CA GLY A 58 2.97 14.22 13.81
C GLY A 58 1.77 15.16 13.71
N LEU A 59 0.94 15.00 12.69
CA LEU A 59 -0.28 15.81 12.51
C LEU A 59 -1.31 15.52 13.62
N SER A 60 -1.48 14.25 13.99
CA SER A 60 -2.42 13.82 15.04
C SER A 60 -2.05 14.31 16.45
N LEU A 61 -0.86 14.91 16.65
CA LEU A 61 -0.53 15.58 17.91
C LEU A 61 -1.22 16.95 18.04
N PHE A 62 -1.60 17.56 16.93
CA PHE A 62 -2.19 18.90 16.86
C PHE A 62 -3.70 18.87 16.57
N THR A 63 -4.26 17.69 16.35
CA THR A 63 -5.66 17.51 15.97
C THR A 63 -6.34 16.47 16.87
N SER A 64 -7.64 16.25 16.64
CA SER A 64 -8.43 15.21 17.32
C SER A 64 -8.44 13.87 16.60
N ALA A 65 -7.60 13.70 15.55
CA ALA A 65 -7.55 12.43 14.81
C ALA A 65 -6.99 11.28 15.66
N PRO A 66 -7.56 10.07 15.56
CA PRO A 66 -7.14 8.93 16.36
C PRO A 66 -5.74 8.46 15.96
N LYS A 67 -4.80 8.47 16.91
CA LYS A 67 -3.42 8.05 16.67
C LYS A 67 -3.30 6.62 16.13
N SER A 68 -4.26 5.74 16.46
CA SER A 68 -4.31 4.37 15.96
C SER A 68 -4.41 4.25 14.43
N GLY A 69 -4.83 5.32 13.73
CA GLY A 69 -4.94 5.35 12.26
C GLY A 69 -3.62 5.45 11.49
N TRP A 70 -2.46 5.48 12.17
CA TRP A 70 -1.14 5.69 11.54
C TRP A 70 -0.77 4.69 10.43
N GLY A 71 -1.31 3.48 10.47
CA GLY A 71 -1.07 2.45 9.44
C GLY A 71 -1.87 2.66 8.16
N ILE A 72 -2.94 3.48 8.17
CA ILE A 72 -3.83 3.64 7.01
C ILE A 72 -3.12 4.28 5.80
N PRO A 73 -2.32 5.36 5.94
CA PRO A 73 -1.69 6.01 4.80
C PRO A 73 -0.50 5.23 4.20
N MET A 74 -0.08 4.12 4.81
CA MET A 74 1.08 3.33 4.35
C MET A 74 0.79 2.49 3.10
N ALA A 75 -0.45 2.03 2.91
CA ALA A 75 -0.82 1.02 1.93
C ALA A 75 -0.55 1.43 0.46
N THR A 76 -0.17 0.44 -0.37
CA THR A 76 -0.02 0.56 -1.83
C THR A 76 -0.71 -0.62 -2.50
N ASP A 77 -1.48 -0.39 -3.55
CA ASP A 77 -2.17 -1.45 -4.30
C ASP A 77 -1.50 -1.68 -5.65
N LEU A 78 -0.93 -2.84 -5.83
CA LEU A 78 -0.22 -3.22 -7.05
C LEU A 78 -1.06 -3.07 -8.35
N PRO A 79 -2.34 -3.45 -8.43
CA PRO A 79 -3.13 -3.25 -9.63
C PRO A 79 -3.23 -1.79 -10.08
N PHE A 80 -3.48 -0.88 -9.14
CA PHE A 80 -3.56 0.56 -9.46
C PHE A 80 -2.20 1.13 -9.85
N VAL A 81 -1.12 0.66 -9.22
CA VAL A 81 0.26 1.02 -9.59
C VAL A 81 0.55 0.66 -11.04
N LEU A 82 0.16 -0.54 -11.50
CA LEU A 82 0.37 -0.96 -12.89
C LEU A 82 -0.47 -0.17 -13.88
N ILE A 83 -1.72 0.15 -13.53
CA ILE A 83 -2.60 1.02 -14.35
C ILE A 83 -2.00 2.42 -14.45
N ALA A 84 -1.58 3.01 -13.34
CA ALA A 84 -0.96 4.32 -13.33
C ALA A 84 0.37 4.36 -14.11
N LEU A 85 1.15 3.29 -14.06
CA LEU A 85 2.37 3.16 -14.84
C LEU A 85 2.10 3.13 -16.36
N ALA A 86 0.97 2.58 -16.80
CA ALA A 86 0.63 2.44 -18.22
C ALA A 86 0.47 3.78 -18.96
N ILE A 87 0.23 4.89 -18.24
CA ILE A 87 0.13 6.22 -18.86
C ILE A 87 1.48 6.85 -19.22
N PHE A 88 2.60 6.27 -18.76
CA PHE A 88 3.95 6.78 -19.04
C PHE A 88 4.53 6.19 -20.32
N PRO A 89 5.58 6.82 -20.93
CA PRO A 89 6.27 6.28 -22.12
C PRO A 89 6.88 4.89 -21.86
N GLN A 90 6.88 4.02 -22.87
CA GLN A 90 7.30 2.62 -22.74
C GLN A 90 8.72 2.43 -22.18
N HIS A 91 9.68 3.29 -22.55
CA HIS A 91 11.05 3.22 -22.03
C HIS A 91 11.11 3.46 -20.52
N LEU A 92 10.27 4.34 -20.00
CA LEU A 92 10.15 4.62 -18.58
C LEU A 92 9.37 3.51 -17.86
N GLN A 93 8.31 2.98 -18.49
CA GLN A 93 7.55 1.84 -17.96
C GLN A 93 8.44 0.64 -17.67
N LYS A 94 9.32 0.26 -18.58
CA LYS A 94 10.22 -0.90 -18.41
C LYS A 94 11.13 -0.75 -17.19
N ARG A 95 11.69 0.46 -16.99
CA ARG A 95 12.60 0.73 -15.86
C ARG A 95 11.86 0.80 -14.52
N LEU A 96 10.74 1.53 -14.49
CA LEU A 96 9.94 1.69 -13.28
C LEU A 96 9.22 0.40 -12.88
N ARG A 97 8.83 -0.43 -13.83
CA ARG A 97 8.03 -1.64 -13.58
C ARG A 97 8.72 -2.58 -12.60
N ILE A 98 9.99 -2.90 -12.81
CA ILE A 98 10.74 -3.81 -11.93
C ILE A 98 10.84 -3.20 -10.53
N PHE A 99 11.19 -1.92 -10.44
CA PHE A 99 11.30 -1.23 -9.16
C PHE A 99 9.97 -1.19 -8.41
N LEU A 100 8.87 -0.81 -9.10
CA LEU A 100 7.54 -0.71 -8.51
C LEU A 100 6.97 -2.07 -8.11
N LEU A 101 7.21 -3.13 -8.90
CA LEU A 101 6.81 -4.49 -8.52
C LEU A 101 7.52 -4.95 -7.26
N SER A 102 8.84 -4.82 -7.19
CA SER A 102 9.61 -5.19 -6.00
C SER A 102 9.26 -4.33 -4.79
N LEU A 103 9.00 -3.03 -5.01
CA LEU A 103 8.55 -2.12 -3.95
C LEU A 103 7.18 -2.54 -3.41
N ALA A 104 6.20 -2.82 -4.29
CA ALA A 104 4.86 -3.21 -3.87
C ALA A 104 4.85 -4.53 -3.09
N ILE A 105 5.63 -5.54 -3.54
CA ILE A 105 5.78 -6.80 -2.79
C ILE A 105 6.39 -6.56 -1.41
N ALA A 106 7.42 -5.71 -1.30
CA ALA A 106 8.03 -5.37 -0.01
C ALA A 106 7.06 -4.59 0.89
N ASP A 107 6.24 -3.70 0.32
CA ASP A 107 5.19 -2.95 1.01
C ASP A 107 4.09 -3.88 1.53
N ASP A 108 3.63 -4.85 0.72
CA ASP A 108 2.65 -5.87 1.14
C ASP A 108 3.17 -6.70 2.31
N ILE A 109 4.42 -7.17 2.25
CA ILE A 109 5.07 -7.91 3.35
C ILE A 109 5.13 -7.05 4.61
N GLY A 110 5.61 -5.81 4.48
CA GLY A 110 5.72 -4.88 5.59
C GLY A 110 4.36 -4.57 6.21
N SER A 111 3.35 -4.36 5.38
CA SER A 111 1.96 -4.12 5.81
C SER A 111 1.37 -5.30 6.57
N ILE A 112 1.62 -6.54 6.15
CA ILE A 112 1.20 -7.76 6.86
C ILE A 112 1.89 -7.83 8.24
N ILE A 113 3.19 -7.55 8.32
CA ILE A 113 3.95 -7.54 9.58
C ILE A 113 3.38 -6.49 10.52
N VAL A 114 3.18 -5.26 10.04
CA VAL A 114 2.62 -4.16 10.84
C VAL A 114 1.21 -4.50 11.31
N LEU A 115 0.36 -5.03 10.42
CA LEU A 115 -0.99 -5.46 10.77
C LEU A 115 -0.94 -6.57 11.84
N GLY A 116 0.01 -7.49 11.74
CA GLY A 116 0.26 -8.53 12.73
C GLY A 116 0.57 -7.98 14.10
N VAL A 117 1.47 -7.01 14.18
CA VAL A 117 1.83 -6.34 15.44
C VAL A 117 0.63 -5.60 16.03
N VAL A 118 -0.11 -4.84 15.22
CA VAL A 118 -1.28 -4.07 15.66
C VAL A 118 -2.40 -4.99 16.16
N THR A 119 -2.62 -6.14 15.51
CA THR A 119 -3.67 -7.09 15.92
C THR A 119 -3.28 -7.93 17.13
N SER A 120 -2.02 -8.33 17.23
CA SER A 120 -1.52 -9.09 18.39
C SER A 120 -1.68 -8.29 19.70
N SER A 121 -1.52 -6.97 19.66
CA SER A 121 -1.75 -6.10 20.81
C SER A 121 -3.22 -6.08 21.28
N LYS A 122 -4.16 -6.54 20.45
CA LYS A 122 -5.61 -6.66 20.75
C LYS A 122 -6.05 -8.07 21.15
N GLY A 123 -5.11 -9.01 21.29
CA GLY A 123 -5.36 -10.36 21.84
C GLY A 123 -5.87 -11.40 20.84
N GLY A 124 -5.63 -11.24 19.54
CA GLY A 124 -6.03 -12.23 18.53
C GLY A 124 -5.11 -12.29 17.32
N ILE A 125 -5.12 -13.43 16.60
CA ILE A 125 -4.45 -13.55 15.31
C ILE A 125 -5.46 -13.17 14.21
N HIS A 126 -5.16 -12.10 13.47
CA HIS A 126 -6.05 -11.64 12.42
C HIS A 126 -6.08 -12.64 11.23
N PRO A 127 -7.24 -12.85 10.57
CA PRO A 127 -7.38 -13.76 9.42
C PRO A 127 -6.40 -13.50 8.28
N THR A 128 -5.98 -12.26 8.07
CA THR A 128 -4.98 -11.88 7.07
C THR A 128 -3.63 -12.57 7.30
N ILE A 129 -3.19 -12.67 8.56
CA ILE A 129 -1.93 -13.33 8.93
C ILE A 129 -2.05 -14.83 8.71
N ILE A 130 -3.18 -15.41 9.10
CA ILE A 130 -3.47 -16.82 8.88
C ILE A 130 -3.45 -17.13 7.39
N GLY A 131 -4.17 -16.34 6.59
CA GLY A 131 -4.20 -16.47 5.14
C GLY A 131 -2.81 -16.38 4.51
N ALA A 132 -2.06 -15.32 4.81
CA ALA A 132 -0.71 -15.11 4.28
C ALA A 132 0.26 -16.24 4.67
N THR A 133 0.23 -16.69 5.93
CA THR A 133 1.08 -17.79 6.42
C THR A 133 0.74 -19.10 5.73
N LEU A 134 -0.55 -19.43 5.62
CA LEU A 134 -1.00 -20.64 4.92
C LEU A 134 -0.61 -20.61 3.44
N GLY A 135 -0.78 -19.46 2.76
CA GLY A 135 -0.36 -19.30 1.38
C GLY A 135 1.15 -19.45 1.18
N LEU A 136 1.96 -18.88 2.07
CA LEU A 136 3.41 -19.01 2.08
C LEU A 136 3.85 -20.49 2.25
N LEU A 137 3.20 -21.23 3.15
CA LEU A 137 3.48 -22.63 3.41
C LEU A 137 3.01 -23.54 2.27
N TRP A 138 1.86 -23.24 1.67
CA TRP A 138 1.29 -24.02 0.56
C TRP A 138 2.15 -23.91 -0.72
N GLY A 139 2.83 -22.80 -0.91
CA GLY A 139 3.71 -22.56 -2.03
C GLY A 139 2.96 -22.30 -3.34
N ALA A 140 3.63 -22.58 -4.49
CA ALA A 140 3.13 -22.22 -5.81
C ALA A 140 1.95 -23.08 -6.32
N ARG A 141 1.53 -24.11 -5.59
CA ARG A 141 0.46 -25.03 -6.04
C ARG A 141 -0.87 -24.29 -6.18
N GLY A 142 -1.42 -24.33 -7.40
CA GLY A 142 -2.69 -23.68 -7.70
C GLY A 142 -2.67 -22.15 -7.65
N HIS A 143 -1.48 -21.53 -7.62
CA HIS A 143 -1.32 -20.07 -7.50
C HIS A 143 -2.14 -19.28 -8.51
N SER A 144 -2.16 -19.66 -9.79
CA SER A 144 -2.90 -18.96 -10.83
C SER A 144 -4.42 -18.92 -10.57
N VAL A 145 -4.97 -19.99 -9.98
CA VAL A 145 -6.39 -20.07 -9.61
C VAL A 145 -6.65 -19.25 -8.35
N MET A 146 -5.83 -19.43 -7.31
CA MET A 146 -5.96 -18.68 -6.06
C MET A 146 -5.77 -17.18 -6.26
N LYS A 147 -4.85 -16.77 -7.12
CA LYS A 147 -4.68 -15.36 -7.52
C LYS A 147 -5.95 -14.81 -8.16
N LYS A 148 -6.57 -15.54 -9.09
CA LYS A 148 -7.84 -15.11 -9.70
C LYS A 148 -8.95 -15.01 -8.66
N ILE A 149 -9.10 -15.99 -7.79
CA ILE A 149 -10.12 -15.98 -6.72
C ILE A 149 -9.85 -14.81 -5.76
N GLY A 150 -8.62 -14.62 -5.30
CA GLY A 150 -8.25 -13.54 -4.40
C GLY A 150 -8.54 -12.15 -4.98
N TYR A 151 -8.03 -11.86 -6.17
CA TYR A 151 -8.11 -10.52 -6.76
C TYR A 151 -9.45 -10.22 -7.44
N TYR A 152 -10.11 -11.19 -8.09
CA TYR A 152 -11.35 -10.93 -8.85
C TYR A 152 -12.63 -11.20 -8.07
N PHE A 153 -12.57 -11.99 -6.99
CA PHE A 153 -13.75 -12.29 -6.18
C PHE A 153 -13.61 -11.84 -4.74
N ALA A 154 -12.56 -12.29 -4.05
CA ALA A 154 -12.43 -12.03 -2.63
C ALA A 154 -12.22 -10.54 -2.33
N LEU A 155 -11.28 -9.89 -3.02
CA LEU A 155 -11.00 -8.47 -2.84
C LEU A 155 -12.22 -7.58 -3.15
N PRO A 156 -12.88 -7.68 -4.31
CA PRO A 156 -14.08 -6.87 -4.58
C PRO A 156 -15.22 -7.09 -3.57
N ILE A 157 -15.45 -8.33 -3.13
CA ILE A 157 -16.47 -8.62 -2.10
C ILE A 157 -16.11 -7.91 -0.79
N PHE A 158 -14.83 -8.00 -0.36
CA PHE A 158 -14.37 -7.30 0.83
C PHE A 158 -14.51 -5.78 0.71
N LEU A 159 -14.11 -5.20 -0.44
CA LEU A 159 -14.20 -3.75 -0.67
C LEU A 159 -15.66 -3.27 -0.61
N ILE A 160 -16.56 -3.96 -1.31
CA ILE A 160 -17.99 -3.63 -1.30
C ILE A 160 -18.56 -3.78 0.11
N ALA A 161 -18.27 -4.90 0.79
CA ALA A 161 -18.74 -5.14 2.15
C ALA A 161 -18.20 -4.08 3.12
N SER A 162 -16.92 -3.75 3.05
CA SER A 162 -16.28 -2.76 3.91
C SER A 162 -16.88 -1.36 3.75
N VAL A 163 -17.12 -0.94 2.51
CA VAL A 163 -17.72 0.36 2.22
C VAL A 163 -19.20 0.37 2.59
N SER A 164 -19.99 -0.61 2.13
CA SER A 164 -21.45 -0.62 2.31
C SER A 164 -21.90 -0.78 3.77
N THR A 165 -21.10 -1.47 4.59
CA THR A 165 -21.47 -1.73 5.99
C THR A 165 -20.98 -0.69 6.98
N THR A 166 -20.02 0.13 6.59
CA THR A 166 -19.34 1.04 7.52
C THR A 166 -19.45 2.49 7.09
N TYR A 167 -19.58 2.76 5.77
CA TYR A 167 -19.51 4.09 5.22
C TYR A 167 -20.86 4.80 5.24
N GLU A 168 -20.88 5.99 5.86
CA GLU A 168 -21.97 6.95 5.78
C GLU A 168 -21.47 8.23 5.13
N PHE A 169 -22.00 8.53 3.94
CA PHE A 169 -21.61 9.74 3.21
C PHE A 169 -22.10 10.99 3.94
N SER A 170 -21.19 11.90 4.24
CA SER A 170 -21.50 13.22 4.79
C SER A 170 -20.56 14.29 4.24
N TRP A 171 -21.11 15.35 3.68
CA TRP A 171 -20.32 16.51 3.26
C TRP A 171 -19.54 17.16 4.41
N LYS A 172 -20.05 17.08 5.65
CA LYS A 172 -19.34 17.59 6.84
C LYS A 172 -18.06 16.81 7.12
N ALA A 173 -17.98 15.56 6.70
CA ALA A 173 -16.81 14.71 6.88
C ALA A 173 -15.58 15.24 6.12
N ILE A 174 -15.76 15.97 5.01
CA ILE A 174 -14.65 16.59 4.25
C ILE A 174 -13.86 17.59 5.11
N HIS A 175 -14.49 18.22 6.10
CA HIS A 175 -13.83 19.17 6.98
C HIS A 175 -13.19 18.52 8.21
N ASN A 176 -13.30 17.20 8.34
CA ASN A 176 -12.73 16.49 9.49
C ASN A 176 -11.21 16.36 9.34
N PRO A 177 -10.43 16.65 10.40
CA PRO A 177 -8.97 16.54 10.38
C PRO A 177 -8.45 15.18 9.93
N LEU A 178 -9.08 14.08 10.37
CA LEU A 178 -8.68 12.72 10.01
C LEU A 178 -8.60 12.50 8.49
N VAL A 179 -9.57 13.06 7.73
CA VAL A 179 -9.61 12.93 6.26
C VAL A 179 -8.38 13.59 5.62
N TRP A 180 -8.07 14.82 6.05
CA TRP A 180 -6.95 15.57 5.50
C TRP A 180 -5.59 15.04 5.96
N GLU A 181 -5.50 14.52 7.17
CA GLU A 181 -4.30 13.86 7.67
C GLU A 181 -3.95 12.62 6.85
N LEU A 182 -4.95 11.80 6.52
CA LEU A 182 -4.75 10.63 5.66
C LEU A 182 -4.28 11.02 4.26
N ILE A 183 -4.94 12.03 3.65
CA ILE A 183 -4.57 12.51 2.32
C ILE A 183 -3.16 13.09 2.34
N THR A 184 -2.88 14.02 3.26
CA THR A 184 -1.59 14.71 3.35
C THR A 184 -0.44 13.74 3.64
N SER A 185 -0.61 12.87 4.63
CA SER A 185 0.40 11.88 5.01
C SER A 185 0.74 10.96 3.85
N ARG A 186 -0.25 10.52 3.08
CA ARG A 186 -0.04 9.65 1.93
C ARG A 186 0.60 10.40 0.77
N MET A 187 0.03 11.55 0.38
CA MET A 187 0.46 12.29 -0.82
C MET A 187 1.85 12.91 -0.69
N ILE A 188 2.23 13.32 0.50
CA ILE A 188 3.55 13.88 0.79
C ILE A 188 4.50 12.80 1.29
N GLY A 189 4.02 11.99 2.23
CA GLY A 189 4.87 11.01 2.92
C GLY A 189 5.38 9.90 2.01
N LYS A 190 4.53 9.34 1.14
CA LYS A 190 4.96 8.26 0.25
C LYS A 190 6.04 8.67 -0.75
N PRO A 191 5.88 9.73 -1.54
CA PRO A 191 6.94 10.16 -2.46
C PRO A 191 8.25 10.49 -1.76
N ILE A 192 8.18 11.18 -0.62
CA ILE A 192 9.37 11.52 0.17
C ILE A 192 10.01 10.25 0.76
N GLY A 193 9.21 9.38 1.37
CA GLY A 193 9.70 8.16 2.00
C GLY A 193 10.33 7.19 0.99
N ILE A 194 9.70 6.98 -0.16
CA ILE A 194 10.24 6.16 -1.24
C ILE A 194 11.53 6.76 -1.80
N LEU A 195 11.59 8.09 -1.96
CA LEU A 195 12.80 8.77 -2.41
C LEU A 195 13.95 8.57 -1.41
N LEU A 196 13.73 8.86 -0.15
CA LEU A 196 14.76 8.72 0.90
C LEU A 196 15.24 7.26 1.03
N GLY A 197 14.31 6.31 1.06
CA GLY A 197 14.63 4.89 1.16
C GLY A 197 15.39 4.37 -0.06
N ALA A 198 14.99 4.76 -1.28
CA ALA A 198 15.70 4.39 -2.50
C ALA A 198 17.11 4.99 -2.56
N LEU A 199 17.25 6.27 -2.18
CA LEU A 199 18.59 6.91 -2.13
C LEU A 199 19.50 6.23 -1.12
N LEU A 200 18.97 5.87 0.06
CA LEU A 200 19.70 5.10 1.05
C LEU A 200 20.14 3.73 0.51
N GLY A 201 19.23 3.02 -0.17
CA GLY A 201 19.52 1.74 -0.80
C GLY A 201 20.61 1.84 -1.86
N TYR A 202 20.57 2.87 -2.71
CA TYR A 202 21.61 3.11 -3.70
C TYR A 202 22.95 3.57 -3.08
N ALA A 203 22.91 4.27 -1.95
CA ALA A 203 24.12 4.62 -1.21
C ALA A 203 24.83 3.37 -0.66
N ILE A 204 24.07 2.43 -0.06
CA ILE A 204 24.59 1.15 0.43
C ILE A 204 25.19 0.33 -0.71
N LEU A 205 24.49 0.22 -1.84
CA LEU A 205 25.00 -0.50 -3.01
C LEU A 205 26.27 0.14 -3.60
N ARG A 206 26.38 1.48 -3.55
CA ARG A 206 27.59 2.19 -4.00
C ARG A 206 28.81 1.86 -3.15
N MET A 207 28.63 1.74 -1.84
CA MET A 207 29.71 1.36 -0.92
C MET A 207 30.24 -0.05 -1.21
N GLY A 208 29.38 -0.95 -1.72
CA GLY A 208 29.77 -2.30 -2.15
C GLY A 208 30.39 -2.40 -3.56
N HIS A 209 30.69 -1.27 -4.23
CA HIS A 209 31.25 -1.22 -5.60
C HIS A 209 30.40 -1.94 -6.65
N GLU A 210 29.11 -1.99 -6.50
CA GLU A 210 28.21 -2.77 -7.36
C GLU A 210 27.60 -1.95 -8.49
N HIS A 211 27.60 -2.53 -9.70
CA HIS A 211 26.95 -1.98 -10.89
C HIS A 211 25.49 -2.45 -10.94
N VAL A 212 24.60 -1.76 -10.24
CA VAL A 212 23.16 -1.98 -10.31
C VAL A 212 22.51 -0.88 -11.14
N MET A 213 21.49 -1.22 -11.92
CA MET A 213 20.72 -0.25 -12.69
C MET A 213 20.00 0.71 -11.73
N ARG A 214 20.46 1.97 -11.70
CA ARG A 214 19.90 3.02 -10.83
C ARG A 214 18.84 3.81 -11.56
N LEU A 215 17.73 4.05 -10.87
CA LEU A 215 16.76 5.03 -11.32
C LEU A 215 17.27 6.44 -11.05
N LYS A 216 16.93 7.38 -11.94
CA LYS A 216 17.17 8.79 -11.70
C LYS A 216 16.24 9.29 -10.58
N VAL A 217 16.64 10.34 -9.84
CA VAL A 217 15.84 10.92 -8.76
C VAL A 217 14.40 11.21 -9.20
N ARG A 218 14.23 11.80 -10.39
CA ARG A 218 12.90 12.08 -10.96
C ARG A 218 12.08 10.82 -11.23
N GLU A 219 12.71 9.72 -11.63
CA GLU A 219 12.04 8.43 -11.85
C GLU A 219 11.55 7.84 -10.51
N ILE A 220 12.34 8.00 -9.44
CA ILE A 220 11.95 7.59 -8.09
C ILE A 220 10.79 8.45 -7.58
N VAL A 221 10.80 9.76 -7.84
CA VAL A 221 9.70 10.65 -7.48
C VAL A 221 8.41 10.26 -8.23
N ILE A 222 8.51 9.93 -9.53
CA ILE A 222 7.38 9.38 -10.31
C ILE A 222 6.86 8.09 -9.65
N ALA A 223 7.76 7.16 -9.31
CA ALA A 223 7.40 5.93 -8.62
C ALA A 223 6.70 6.21 -7.29
N GLY A 224 7.16 7.21 -6.55
CA GLY A 224 6.54 7.68 -5.30
C GLY A 224 5.10 8.14 -5.49
N PHE A 225 4.82 8.96 -6.51
CA PHE A 225 3.44 9.37 -6.83
C PHE A 225 2.58 8.20 -7.31
N ILE A 226 3.12 7.31 -8.13
CA ILE A 226 2.41 6.09 -8.55
C ILE A 226 2.08 5.21 -7.34
N ALA A 227 2.96 5.11 -6.35
CA ALA A 227 2.74 4.30 -5.14
C ALA A 227 1.75 4.92 -4.14
N THR A 228 1.21 6.14 -4.38
CA THR A 228 0.17 6.72 -3.51
C THR A 228 -1.19 6.04 -3.63
N PHE A 229 -1.41 5.23 -4.67
CA PHE A 229 -2.63 4.43 -4.76
C PHE A 229 -2.62 3.31 -3.74
N GLY A 230 -3.62 3.30 -2.85
CA GLY A 230 -3.78 2.28 -1.83
C GLY A 230 -5.21 2.32 -1.28
N LEU A 231 -5.97 1.25 -1.50
CA LEU A 231 -7.37 1.11 -1.12
C LEU A 231 -7.59 -0.10 -0.21
N ASP A 232 -7.16 -1.29 -0.65
CA ASP A 232 -7.47 -2.58 -0.02
C ASP A 232 -6.86 -2.71 1.39
N ILE A 233 -5.55 -2.66 1.52
CA ILE A 233 -4.85 -2.73 2.81
C ILE A 233 -5.21 -1.52 3.69
N ALA A 234 -5.40 -0.33 3.10
CA ALA A 234 -5.82 0.86 3.85
C ALA A 234 -7.20 0.66 4.52
N LEU A 235 -8.17 0.05 3.81
CA LEU A 235 -9.48 -0.28 4.37
C LEU A 235 -9.38 -1.34 5.47
N ILE A 236 -8.48 -2.32 5.34
CA ILE A 236 -8.21 -3.30 6.39
C ILE A 236 -7.68 -2.60 7.63
N PHE A 237 -6.67 -1.73 7.49
CA PHE A 237 -6.14 -0.94 8.61
C PHE A 237 -7.23 -0.08 9.26
N ALA A 238 -8.08 0.59 8.47
CA ALA A 238 -9.17 1.40 8.99
C ALA A 238 -10.14 0.56 9.85
N ASN A 239 -10.50 -0.64 9.38
CA ASN A 239 -11.39 -1.53 10.13
C ASN A 239 -10.76 -2.10 11.40
N VAL A 240 -9.46 -2.39 11.38
CA VAL A 240 -8.74 -3.00 12.51
C VAL A 240 -8.28 -1.96 13.53
N ALA A 241 -7.75 -0.84 13.07
CA ALA A 241 -7.11 0.16 13.93
C ALA A 241 -8.12 1.09 14.63
N LEU A 242 -9.19 1.48 13.91
CA LEU A 242 -10.19 2.40 14.42
C LEU A 242 -11.30 1.68 15.21
N GLN A 243 -11.79 2.32 16.25
CA GLN A 243 -12.72 1.69 17.18
C GLN A 243 -14.18 2.01 16.85
N THR A 244 -14.48 3.27 16.54
CA THR A 244 -15.85 3.72 16.32
C THR A 244 -16.26 3.65 14.85
N SER A 245 -17.56 3.39 14.59
CA SER A 245 -18.09 3.40 13.22
C SER A 245 -17.92 4.77 12.55
N ALA A 246 -18.01 5.84 13.32
CA ALA A 246 -17.78 7.20 12.80
C ALA A 246 -16.35 7.41 12.31
N GLU A 247 -15.34 7.01 13.11
CA GLU A 247 -13.93 7.09 12.69
C GLU A 247 -13.65 6.24 11.44
N LYS A 248 -14.22 5.03 11.37
CA LYS A 248 -14.10 4.15 10.20
C LYS A 248 -14.71 4.78 8.95
N SER A 249 -15.89 5.38 9.08
CA SER A 249 -16.56 6.08 7.98
C SER A 249 -15.72 7.26 7.48
N LEU A 250 -15.16 8.08 8.38
CA LEU A 250 -14.26 9.18 8.05
C LEU A 250 -12.98 8.69 7.36
N ALA A 251 -12.39 7.61 7.85
CA ALA A 251 -11.19 7.03 7.26
C ALA A 251 -11.47 6.49 5.85
N ILE A 252 -12.59 5.78 5.64
CA ILE A 252 -13.02 5.32 4.33
C ILE A 252 -13.17 6.49 3.37
N MET A 253 -13.79 7.59 3.82
CA MET A 253 -13.90 8.81 3.01
C MET A 253 -12.53 9.37 2.65
N GLY A 254 -11.61 9.48 3.61
CA GLY A 254 -10.24 9.92 3.36
C GLY A 254 -9.53 9.02 2.34
N ILE A 255 -9.64 7.70 2.49
CA ILE A 255 -9.07 6.73 1.56
C ILE A 255 -9.63 6.90 0.15
N LEU A 256 -10.96 7.03 0.00
CA LEU A 256 -11.60 7.23 -1.30
C LEU A 256 -11.18 8.57 -1.95
N LEU A 257 -11.07 9.64 -1.18
CA LEU A 257 -10.61 10.94 -1.66
C LEU A 257 -9.13 10.95 -2.04
N THR A 258 -8.30 10.03 -1.51
CA THR A 258 -6.91 9.91 -1.99
C THR A 258 -6.82 9.45 -3.44
N ILE A 259 -7.81 8.74 -3.99
CA ILE A 259 -7.78 8.24 -5.37
C ILE A 259 -7.71 9.39 -6.38
N PRO A 260 -8.67 10.35 -6.43
CA PRO A 260 -8.58 11.47 -7.36
C PRO A 260 -7.34 12.34 -7.12
N VAL A 261 -6.91 12.51 -5.88
CA VAL A 261 -5.69 13.27 -5.55
C VAL A 261 -4.45 12.53 -6.06
N SER A 262 -4.40 11.20 -5.94
CA SER A 262 -3.31 10.37 -6.50
C SER A 262 -3.28 10.45 -8.03
N ILE A 263 -4.43 10.42 -8.71
CA ILE A 263 -4.53 10.63 -10.16
C ILE A 263 -3.93 12.00 -10.53
N ALA A 264 -4.33 13.06 -9.85
CA ALA A 264 -3.78 14.39 -10.07
C ALA A 264 -2.26 14.44 -9.83
N GLY A 265 -1.75 13.80 -8.78
CA GLY A 265 -0.33 13.68 -8.47
C GLY A 265 0.46 12.95 -9.57
N VAL A 266 -0.08 11.85 -10.09
CA VAL A 266 0.55 11.10 -11.19
C VAL A 266 0.54 11.89 -12.49
N LEU A 267 -0.56 12.60 -12.81
CA LEU A 267 -0.62 13.48 -14.00
C LEU A 267 0.35 14.65 -13.88
N PHE A 268 0.47 15.24 -12.70
CA PHE A 268 1.47 16.26 -12.38
C PHE A 268 2.90 15.71 -12.59
N ALA A 269 3.21 14.55 -12.04
CA ALA A 269 4.49 13.90 -12.22
C ALA A 269 4.79 13.60 -13.70
N ARG A 270 3.80 13.14 -14.46
CA ARG A 270 3.92 12.96 -15.92
C ARG A 270 4.23 14.27 -16.63
N TYR A 271 3.48 15.33 -16.34
CA TYR A 271 3.62 16.60 -17.06
C TYR A 271 4.98 17.26 -16.80
N PHE A 272 5.35 17.41 -15.52
CA PHE A 272 6.55 18.16 -15.14
C PHE A 272 7.84 17.36 -15.25
N LEU A 273 7.80 16.08 -14.87
CA LEU A 273 9.02 15.27 -14.75
C LEU A 273 9.40 14.55 -16.06
N THR A 274 8.45 14.29 -16.97
CA THR A 274 8.77 13.74 -18.28
C THR A 274 9.16 14.79 -19.30
N LYS A 275 8.63 16.00 -19.22
CA LYS A 275 8.97 17.11 -20.13
C LYS A 275 10.44 17.55 -19.99
N ALA A 276 11.01 17.41 -18.80
CA ALA A 276 12.43 17.69 -18.54
C ALA A 276 13.40 16.63 -19.16
N THR A 277 12.89 15.63 -19.89
CA THR A 277 13.73 14.67 -20.65
C THR A 277 13.85 15.00 -22.13
N ALA A 278 13.07 15.94 -22.61
CA ALA A 278 13.05 16.35 -24.02
C ALA A 278 13.82 17.65 -24.28
N ALA A 279 14.31 18.29 -23.23
CA ALA A 279 15.25 19.40 -23.25
C ALA A 279 16.63 18.95 -22.80
#